data_3124e03e8c8723eb4dedb6fb90fea18a
#
_entry.id   3124e03e8c8723eb4dedb6fb90fea18a
#
_cell.length_a   1.000
_cell.length_b   1.000
_cell.length_c   1.000
_cell.angle_alpha   90.00
_cell.angle_beta   90.00
_cell.angle_gamma   90.00
#
_symmetry.space_group_name_H-M   'P 1'
#
loop_
_entity.id
_entity.type
_entity.pdbx_description
1 polymer ?
#
loop_
_entity_poly.entity_id
_entity_poly.type
_entity_poly.pdbx_seq_one_letter_code
_entity_poly.pdbx_strand_id
1 'polypeptide(L)'
;MWAAALQTAISRRTGDIGALQQHWYAAMEALAEYSLDLFALLPLGELWVAAARMRQVDQLQHTLDQALTLLDSLGNPALWSNSLHWAGVHAGILANSPESVAPHGQALGAMVAHSTLAQALSDAGRTWLRVLAENVDADEVTAAARSLSHVGLTSDATRLAGQAALQTSDARVSGAMLQLARDLKLGNDFGEPXXXXXXFLSDREREVAELLLLGMPYRDIGARLFISAKTVEHHVARIRQRLGAGSRSEMLSMLRAMLAPESLTADERR
;
A
#
# COMPACT_ATOMS: atom_id res chain seq x y z
N MET A 1 -3.72 6.18 21.09
CA MET A 1 -3.69 6.92 19.83
C MET A 1 -3.32 6.05 18.63
N TRP A 2 -2.13 5.42 18.57
CA TRP A 2 -1.65 4.64 17.41
C TRP A 2 -2.65 3.58 16.92
N ALA A 3 -3.17 2.74 17.82
CA ALA A 3 -4.12 1.69 17.46
C ALA A 3 -5.38 2.27 16.80
N ALA A 4 -5.95 3.32 17.37
CA ALA A 4 -7.15 3.96 16.83
C ALA A 4 -6.89 4.61 15.46
N ALA A 5 -5.74 5.26 15.29
CA ALA A 5 -5.37 5.86 14.01
C ALA A 5 -5.15 4.79 12.92
N LEU A 6 -4.51 3.66 13.27
CA LEU A 6 -4.33 2.55 12.33
C LEU A 6 -5.65 1.90 11.94
N GLN A 7 -6.56 1.71 12.90
CA GLN A 7 -7.91 1.21 12.62
C GLN A 7 -8.67 2.16 11.70
N THR A 8 -8.54 3.48 11.93
CA THR A 8 -9.13 4.52 11.06
C THR A 8 -8.56 4.39 9.64
N ALA A 9 -7.23 4.24 9.52
CA ALA A 9 -6.55 4.10 8.22
C ALA A 9 -7.00 2.83 7.48
N ILE A 10 -7.13 1.71 8.18
CA ILE A 10 -7.60 0.44 7.60
C ILE A 10 -9.04 0.59 7.11
N SER A 11 -9.94 1.12 7.94
CA SER A 11 -11.35 1.32 7.57
C SER A 11 -11.49 2.24 6.36
N ARG A 12 -10.66 3.30 6.31
CA ARG A 12 -10.63 4.21 5.15
C ARG A 12 -10.21 3.47 3.87
N ARG A 13 -9.17 2.62 3.95
CA ARG A 13 -8.65 1.88 2.79
C ARG A 13 -9.60 0.78 2.32
N THR A 14 -10.31 0.13 3.24
CA THR A 14 -11.29 -0.90 2.90
C THR A 14 -12.64 -0.32 2.43
N GLY A 15 -12.87 0.98 2.67
CA GLY A 15 -14.11 1.64 2.28
C GLY A 15 -15.26 1.42 3.26
N ASP A 16 -14.99 0.92 4.46
CA ASP A 16 -16.02 0.71 5.49
C ASP A 16 -16.29 2.03 6.20
N ILE A 17 -17.31 2.75 5.75
CA ILE A 17 -17.65 4.09 6.24
C ILE A 17 -18.13 4.04 7.70
N GLY A 18 -18.87 3.00 8.08
CA GLY A 18 -19.35 2.85 9.47
C GLY A 18 -18.22 2.66 10.45
N ALA A 19 -17.32 1.72 10.15
CA ALA A 19 -16.13 1.49 10.96
C ALA A 19 -15.19 2.71 10.95
N LEU A 20 -15.09 3.40 9.81
CA LEU A 20 -14.27 4.63 9.69
C LEU A 20 -14.74 5.68 10.71
N GLN A 21 -16.04 5.94 10.76
CA GLN A 21 -16.60 6.93 11.72
C GLN A 21 -16.34 6.51 13.17
N GLN A 22 -16.59 5.25 13.49
CA GLN A 22 -16.39 4.73 14.84
C GLN A 22 -14.93 4.86 15.29
N HIS A 23 -14.00 4.41 14.44
CA HIS A 23 -12.55 4.48 14.75
C HIS A 23 -12.04 5.92 14.78
N TRP A 24 -12.62 6.81 13.96
CA TRP A 24 -12.31 8.24 13.95
C TRP A 24 -12.63 8.87 15.32
N TYR A 25 -13.83 8.64 15.86
CA TYR A 25 -14.19 9.21 17.16
C TYR A 25 -13.28 8.69 18.26
N ALA A 26 -12.97 7.39 18.27
CA ALA A 26 -12.03 6.81 19.22
C ALA A 26 -10.62 7.44 19.09
N ALA A 27 -10.19 7.71 17.86
CA ALA A 27 -8.88 8.35 17.61
C ALA A 27 -8.86 9.81 18.11
N MET A 28 -9.94 10.56 17.90
CA MET A 28 -10.05 11.95 18.36
C MET A 28 -10.07 12.03 19.90
N GLU A 29 -10.76 11.10 20.54
CA GLU A 29 -10.77 10.98 22.00
C GLU A 29 -9.36 10.71 22.53
N ALA A 30 -8.67 9.73 21.91
CA ALA A 30 -7.29 9.41 22.29
C ALA A 30 -6.33 10.58 22.03
N LEU A 31 -6.51 11.29 20.91
CA LEU A 31 -5.66 12.45 20.55
C LEU A 31 -5.80 13.58 21.57
N ALA A 32 -7.00 13.80 22.09
CA ALA A 32 -7.26 14.86 23.06
C ALA A 32 -6.55 14.63 24.42
N GLU A 33 -6.18 13.38 24.73
CA GLU A 33 -5.50 13.02 25.97
C GLU A 33 -3.99 13.14 25.91
N TYR A 34 -3.39 13.28 24.71
CA TYR A 34 -1.94 13.23 24.53
C TYR A 34 -1.38 14.55 24.02
N SER A 35 -0.23 14.93 24.54
CA SER A 35 0.54 16.04 23.99
C SER A 35 1.21 15.57 22.68
N LEU A 36 1.30 16.48 21.73
CA LEU A 36 1.89 16.21 20.43
C LEU A 36 3.41 16.02 20.55
N ASP A 37 3.92 14.92 20.00
CA ASP A 37 5.34 14.65 19.88
C ASP A 37 5.65 14.05 18.50
N LEU A 38 6.93 13.76 18.22
CA LEU A 38 7.35 13.21 16.93
C LEU A 38 6.67 11.86 16.60
N PHE A 39 6.41 11.04 17.62
CA PHE A 39 5.79 9.74 17.42
C PHE A 39 4.30 9.86 17.05
N ALA A 40 3.69 10.98 17.37
CA ALA A 40 2.29 11.25 17.02
C ALA A 40 2.12 11.67 15.56
N LEU A 41 3.18 12.11 14.87
CA LEU A 41 3.09 12.70 13.53
C LEU A 41 2.61 11.68 12.47
N LEU A 42 3.10 10.43 12.53
CA LEU A 42 2.70 9.40 11.58
C LEU A 42 1.20 9.06 11.71
N PRO A 43 0.70 8.72 12.92
CA PRO A 43 -0.74 8.49 13.07
C PRO A 43 -1.57 9.75 12.80
N LEU A 44 -1.07 10.95 13.10
CA LEU A 44 -1.75 12.20 12.78
C LEU A 44 -1.94 12.36 11.26
N GLY A 45 -0.95 11.99 10.45
CA GLY A 45 -1.07 12.01 8.99
C GLY A 45 -2.21 11.12 8.50
N GLU A 46 -2.35 9.90 9.04
CA GLU A 46 -3.46 9.00 8.69
C GLU A 46 -4.82 9.58 9.11
N LEU A 47 -4.88 10.23 10.27
CA LEU A 47 -6.10 10.90 10.74
C LEU A 47 -6.45 12.09 9.84
N TRP A 48 -5.45 12.85 9.37
CA TRP A 48 -5.67 13.98 8.47
C TRP A 48 -6.35 13.54 7.16
N VAL A 49 -5.83 12.47 6.54
CA VAL A 49 -6.43 11.93 5.30
C VAL A 49 -7.86 11.41 5.57
N ALA A 50 -8.09 10.77 6.72
CA ALA A 50 -9.41 10.30 7.12
C ALA A 50 -10.37 11.49 7.34
N ALA A 51 -9.91 12.53 8.02
CA ALA A 51 -10.68 13.76 8.26
C ALA A 51 -11.10 14.43 6.94
N ALA A 52 -10.17 14.50 5.97
CA ALA A 52 -10.47 15.08 4.64
C ALA A 52 -11.55 14.27 3.93
N ARG A 53 -11.49 12.93 4.00
CA ARG A 53 -12.50 12.06 3.40
C ARG A 53 -13.88 12.26 4.03
N MET A 54 -13.92 12.51 5.35
CA MET A 54 -15.17 12.73 6.10
C MET A 54 -15.61 14.21 6.16
N ARG A 55 -14.81 15.11 5.56
CA ARG A 55 -15.02 16.57 5.59
C ARG A 55 -15.01 17.14 7.02
N GLN A 56 -14.07 16.65 7.84
CA GLN A 56 -13.94 17.03 9.25
C GLN A 56 -12.53 17.54 9.58
N VAL A 57 -11.81 18.11 8.61
CA VAL A 57 -10.43 18.61 8.78
C VAL A 57 -10.35 19.68 9.87
N ASP A 58 -11.39 20.50 10.01
CA ASP A 58 -11.45 21.57 11.01
C ASP A 58 -11.19 21.06 12.44
N GLN A 59 -11.58 19.81 12.73
CA GLN A 59 -11.36 19.20 14.05
C GLN A 59 -9.88 18.93 14.34
N LEU A 60 -9.04 18.83 13.29
CA LEU A 60 -7.60 18.57 13.43
C LEU A 60 -6.76 19.84 13.23
N GLN A 61 -7.32 20.93 12.75
CA GLN A 61 -6.57 22.10 12.28
C GLN A 61 -5.52 22.57 13.30
N HIS A 62 -5.94 22.75 14.55
CA HIS A 62 -5.04 23.19 15.62
C HIS A 62 -3.87 22.22 15.85
N THR A 63 -4.16 20.91 15.86
CA THR A 63 -3.13 19.88 16.04
C THR A 63 -2.18 19.82 14.86
N LEU A 64 -2.70 20.02 13.64
CA LEU A 64 -1.88 20.06 12.41
C LEU A 64 -0.94 21.26 12.44
N ASP A 65 -1.44 22.43 12.86
CA ASP A 65 -0.62 23.64 12.97
C ASP A 65 0.51 23.44 13.99
N GLN A 66 0.20 22.80 15.13
CA GLN A 66 1.21 22.43 16.15
C GLN A 66 2.24 21.47 15.57
N ALA A 67 1.80 20.46 14.80
CA ALA A 67 2.68 19.46 14.19
C ALA A 67 3.66 20.11 13.20
N LEU A 68 3.16 20.98 12.33
CA LEU A 68 3.99 21.68 11.34
C LEU A 68 4.98 22.63 12.03
N THR A 69 4.53 23.32 13.09
CA THR A 69 5.41 24.18 13.90
C THR A 69 6.52 23.37 14.59
N LEU A 70 6.16 22.21 15.14
CA LEU A 70 7.14 21.28 15.73
C LEU A 70 8.19 20.85 14.71
N LEU A 71 7.76 20.41 13.52
CA LEU A 71 8.67 20.01 12.45
C LEU A 71 9.60 21.14 12.03
N ASP A 72 9.06 22.34 11.87
CA ASP A 72 9.85 23.51 11.49
C ASP A 72 10.92 23.84 12.55
N SER A 73 10.55 23.78 13.84
CA SER A 73 11.47 24.04 14.94
C SER A 73 12.64 23.03 14.99
N LEU A 74 12.43 21.83 14.41
CA LEU A 74 13.42 20.76 14.36
C LEU A 74 14.20 20.73 13.04
N GLY A 75 13.96 21.70 12.15
CA GLY A 75 14.61 21.76 10.83
C GLY A 75 14.02 20.78 9.83
N ASN A 76 12.78 20.42 9.98
CA ASN A 76 12.02 19.57 9.07
C ASN A 76 12.70 18.23 8.76
N PRO A 77 12.97 17.40 9.79
CA PRO A 77 13.66 16.12 9.57
C PRO A 77 12.84 15.20 8.64
N ALA A 78 13.46 14.75 7.55
CA ALA A 78 12.81 14.10 6.41
C ALA A 78 11.95 12.89 6.79
N LEU A 79 12.35 12.12 7.79
CA LEU A 79 11.63 10.92 8.22
C LEU A 79 10.18 11.23 8.65
N TRP A 80 9.99 12.32 9.37
CA TRP A 80 8.67 12.75 9.85
C TRP A 80 7.98 13.70 8.87
N SER A 81 8.74 14.65 8.29
CA SER A 81 8.21 15.70 7.42
C SER A 81 7.62 15.12 6.14
N ASN A 82 8.32 14.17 5.49
CA ASN A 82 7.84 13.58 4.23
C ASN A 82 6.45 12.95 4.40
N SER A 83 6.27 12.18 5.47
CA SER A 83 5.00 11.49 5.73
C SER A 83 3.86 12.45 6.01
N LEU A 84 4.11 13.50 6.81
CA LEU A 84 3.08 14.49 7.14
C LEU A 84 2.71 15.34 5.92
N HIS A 85 3.71 15.80 5.14
CA HIS A 85 3.44 16.57 3.92
C HIS A 85 2.73 15.72 2.87
N TRP A 86 3.06 14.42 2.76
CA TRP A 86 2.34 13.51 1.87
C TRP A 86 0.86 13.38 2.28
N ALA A 87 0.59 13.28 3.58
CA ALA A 87 -0.78 13.28 4.09
C ALA A 87 -1.51 14.58 3.73
N GLY A 88 -0.81 15.73 3.81
CA GLY A 88 -1.35 17.03 3.40
C GLY A 88 -1.69 17.07 1.92
N VAL A 89 -0.84 16.53 1.05
CA VAL A 89 -1.13 16.41 -0.38
C VAL A 89 -2.43 15.60 -0.59
N HIS A 90 -2.55 14.45 0.06
CA HIS A 90 -3.76 13.61 -0.04
C HIS A 90 -5.00 14.29 0.49
N ALA A 91 -4.88 14.99 1.62
CA ALA A 91 -6.00 15.70 2.23
C ALA A 91 -6.49 16.82 1.28
N GLY A 92 -5.57 17.58 0.68
CA GLY A 92 -5.90 18.62 -0.28
C GLY A 92 -6.55 18.07 -1.55
N ILE A 93 -6.06 16.93 -2.05
CA ILE A 93 -6.68 16.23 -3.19
C ILE A 93 -8.11 15.82 -2.87
N LEU A 94 -8.34 15.21 -1.70
CA LEU A 94 -9.67 14.76 -1.26
C LEU A 94 -10.63 15.94 -1.04
N ALA A 95 -10.10 17.08 -0.60
CA ALA A 95 -10.86 18.32 -0.41
C ALA A 95 -11.11 19.07 -1.73
N ASN A 96 -10.50 18.64 -2.83
CA ASN A 96 -10.49 19.31 -4.12
C ASN A 96 -9.97 20.78 -3.98
N SER A 97 -8.87 20.93 -3.25
CA SER A 97 -8.28 22.22 -2.89
C SER A 97 -6.82 22.29 -3.33
N PRO A 98 -6.54 22.65 -4.60
CA PRO A 98 -5.15 22.75 -5.08
C PRO A 98 -4.28 23.71 -4.25
N GLU A 99 -4.88 24.76 -3.72
CA GLU A 99 -4.18 25.73 -2.86
C GLU A 99 -3.71 25.10 -1.54
N SER A 100 -4.41 24.09 -1.06
CA SER A 100 -3.98 23.33 0.13
C SER A 100 -2.88 22.31 -0.20
N VAL A 101 -2.82 21.83 -1.43
CA VAL A 101 -1.79 20.89 -1.88
C VAL A 101 -0.43 21.58 -2.06
N ALA A 102 -0.44 22.80 -2.59
CA ALA A 102 0.77 23.50 -3.06
C ALA A 102 1.88 23.61 -2.00
N PRO A 103 1.62 24.07 -0.76
CA PRO A 103 2.71 24.19 0.23
C PRO A 103 3.33 22.84 0.60
N HIS A 104 2.52 21.77 0.64
CA HIS A 104 3.05 20.42 0.95
C HIS A 104 3.86 19.87 -0.23
N GLY A 105 3.42 20.09 -1.47
CA GLY A 105 4.18 19.74 -2.67
C GLY A 105 5.52 20.46 -2.73
N GLN A 106 5.54 21.75 -2.38
CA GLN A 106 6.78 22.56 -2.32
C GLN A 106 7.73 22.01 -1.25
N ALA A 107 7.22 21.68 -0.06
CA ALA A 107 8.03 21.13 1.03
C ALA A 107 8.67 19.78 0.61
N LEU A 108 7.89 18.90 -0.01
CA LEU A 108 8.42 17.63 -0.54
C LEU A 108 9.49 17.88 -1.62
N GLY A 109 9.24 18.83 -2.53
CA GLY A 109 10.17 19.22 -3.58
C GLY A 109 11.51 19.71 -3.04
N ALA A 110 11.48 20.45 -1.93
CA ALA A 110 12.70 20.96 -1.28
C ALA A 110 13.58 19.83 -0.70
N MET A 111 12.99 18.66 -0.39
CA MET A 111 13.69 17.53 0.21
C MET A 111 14.19 16.50 -0.82
N VAL A 112 13.89 16.68 -2.10
CA VAL A 112 14.20 15.72 -3.18
C VAL A 112 15.69 15.39 -3.27
N ALA A 113 16.57 16.39 -3.12
CA ALA A 113 18.03 16.20 -3.23
C ALA A 113 18.58 15.26 -2.15
N HIS A 114 17.86 15.05 -1.05
CA HIS A 114 18.36 14.34 0.13
C HIS A 114 17.50 13.10 0.49
N SER A 115 16.47 12.79 -0.29
CA SER A 115 15.53 11.72 0.06
C SER A 115 14.87 11.11 -1.19
N THR A 116 15.16 9.84 -1.44
CA THR A 116 14.50 9.06 -2.52
C THR A 116 12.99 8.96 -2.27
N LEU A 117 12.58 8.88 -1.01
CA LEU A 117 11.16 8.93 -0.65
C LEU A 117 10.55 10.28 -1.06
N ALA A 118 11.19 11.40 -0.72
CA ALA A 118 10.68 12.73 -1.12
C ALA A 118 10.60 12.87 -2.63
N GLN A 119 11.56 12.31 -3.38
CA GLN A 119 11.52 12.29 -4.84
C GLN A 119 10.27 11.55 -5.33
N ALA A 120 10.05 10.33 -4.84
CA ALA A 120 8.88 9.52 -5.23
C ALA A 120 7.56 10.25 -4.91
N LEU A 121 7.47 10.84 -3.73
CA LEU A 121 6.25 11.56 -3.30
C LEU A 121 6.03 12.85 -4.12
N SER A 122 7.09 13.61 -4.39
CA SER A 122 7.00 14.83 -5.19
C SER A 122 6.56 14.54 -6.62
N ASP A 123 7.17 13.52 -7.25
CA ASP A 123 6.81 13.10 -8.62
C ASP A 123 5.35 12.62 -8.66
N ALA A 124 4.97 11.77 -7.71
CA ALA A 124 3.61 11.25 -7.64
C ALA A 124 2.58 12.36 -7.41
N GLY A 125 2.88 13.33 -6.57
CA GLY A 125 2.00 14.49 -6.33
C GLY A 125 1.77 15.30 -7.60
N ARG A 126 2.85 15.61 -8.34
CA ARG A 126 2.75 16.32 -9.62
C ARG A 126 1.92 15.53 -10.64
N THR A 127 2.20 14.24 -10.78
CA THR A 127 1.46 13.36 -11.68
C THR A 127 -0.02 13.30 -11.29
N TRP A 128 -0.31 13.22 -9.99
CA TRP A 128 -1.69 13.17 -9.49
C TRP A 128 -2.47 14.46 -9.85
N LEU A 129 -1.85 15.62 -9.67
CA LEU A 129 -2.49 16.90 -10.03
C LEU A 129 -2.76 16.99 -11.53
N ARG A 130 -1.84 16.48 -12.38
CA ARG A 130 -2.03 16.42 -13.82
C ARG A 130 -3.20 15.49 -14.19
N VAL A 131 -3.26 14.32 -13.54
CA VAL A 131 -4.36 13.36 -13.74
C VAL A 131 -5.70 14.03 -13.38
N LEU A 132 -5.77 14.73 -12.25
CA LEU A 132 -7.00 15.42 -11.83
C LEU A 132 -7.40 16.56 -12.78
N ALA A 133 -6.43 17.14 -13.50
CA ALA A 133 -6.66 18.13 -14.56
C ALA A 133 -6.97 17.47 -15.91
N GLU A 134 -7.29 16.18 -15.93
CA GLU A 134 -7.62 15.38 -17.12
C GLU A 134 -6.46 15.28 -18.12
N ASN A 135 -5.23 15.56 -17.68
CA ASN A 135 -4.02 15.44 -18.48
C ASN A 135 -3.28 14.16 -18.08
N VAL A 136 -3.73 13.03 -18.65
CA VAL A 136 -3.24 11.71 -18.29
C VAL A 136 -2.19 11.23 -19.29
N ASP A 137 -0.94 11.13 -18.84
CA ASP A 137 0.16 10.50 -19.57
C ASP A 137 0.40 9.11 -18.96
N ALA A 138 0.17 8.05 -19.73
CA ALA A 138 0.22 6.67 -19.25
C ALA A 138 1.62 6.28 -18.76
N ASP A 139 2.68 6.75 -19.42
CA ASP A 139 4.06 6.43 -19.05
C ASP A 139 4.43 7.14 -17.74
N GLU A 140 4.05 8.41 -17.62
CA GLU A 140 4.27 9.19 -16.39
C GLU A 140 3.55 8.58 -15.20
N VAL A 141 2.25 8.22 -15.38
CA VAL A 141 1.46 7.59 -14.32
C VAL A 141 2.09 6.24 -13.91
N THR A 142 2.51 5.44 -14.90
CA THR A 142 3.14 4.14 -14.65
C THR A 142 4.44 4.31 -13.86
N ALA A 143 5.29 5.26 -14.25
CA ALA A 143 6.56 5.53 -13.57
C ALA A 143 6.31 5.98 -12.12
N ALA A 144 5.38 6.93 -11.92
CA ALA A 144 5.04 7.45 -10.59
C ALA A 144 4.44 6.35 -9.69
N ALA A 145 3.52 5.55 -10.24
CA ALA A 145 2.88 4.45 -9.48
C ALA A 145 3.90 3.39 -9.07
N ARG A 146 4.81 3.01 -9.98
CA ARG A 146 5.89 2.06 -9.65
C ARG A 146 6.84 2.63 -8.60
N SER A 147 7.19 3.90 -8.70
CA SER A 147 8.03 4.58 -7.71
C SER A 147 7.39 4.58 -6.33
N LEU A 148 6.09 4.90 -6.23
CA LEU A 148 5.34 4.81 -4.97
C LEU A 148 5.33 3.38 -4.42
N SER A 149 5.08 2.39 -5.27
CA SER A 149 5.08 0.99 -4.85
C SER A 149 6.46 0.56 -4.33
N HIS A 150 7.53 1.01 -4.99
CA HIS A 150 8.91 0.70 -4.60
C HIS A 150 9.25 1.24 -3.19
N VAL A 151 8.68 2.38 -2.80
CA VAL A 151 8.88 2.93 -1.45
C VAL A 151 7.82 2.44 -0.45
N GLY A 152 7.04 1.42 -0.81
CA GLY A 152 6.07 0.78 0.09
C GLY A 152 4.67 1.39 0.10
N LEU A 153 4.39 2.38 -0.76
CA LEU A 153 3.10 3.08 -0.83
C LEU A 153 2.20 2.50 -1.93
N THR A 154 2.05 1.17 -1.94
CA THR A 154 1.32 0.45 -2.98
C THR A 154 -0.17 0.82 -3.04
N SER A 155 -0.77 1.12 -1.89
CA SER A 155 -2.16 1.60 -1.84
C SER A 155 -2.32 2.92 -2.61
N ASP A 156 -1.38 3.85 -2.43
CA ASP A 156 -1.40 5.14 -3.14
C ASP A 156 -1.09 4.96 -4.63
N ALA A 157 -0.14 4.08 -4.96
CA ALA A 157 0.17 3.70 -6.34
C ALA A 157 -1.07 3.17 -7.07
N THR A 158 -1.79 2.25 -6.43
CA THR A 158 -3.05 1.66 -6.98
C THR A 158 -4.12 2.73 -7.18
N ARG A 159 -4.24 3.66 -6.22
CA ARG A 159 -5.21 4.76 -6.31
C ARG A 159 -4.86 5.74 -7.43
N LEU A 160 -3.58 6.06 -7.61
CA LEU A 160 -3.13 6.94 -8.70
C LEU A 160 -3.48 6.31 -10.06
N ALA A 161 -3.16 5.03 -10.27
CA ALA A 161 -3.48 4.32 -11.50
C ALA A 161 -5.00 4.26 -11.73
N GLY A 162 -5.78 3.96 -10.68
CA GLY A 162 -7.24 3.94 -10.75
C GLY A 162 -7.83 5.31 -11.11
N GLN A 163 -7.30 6.38 -10.51
CA GLN A 163 -7.74 7.75 -10.82
C GLN A 163 -7.43 8.11 -12.27
N ALA A 164 -6.25 7.75 -12.76
CA ALA A 164 -5.86 7.99 -14.15
C ALA A 164 -6.81 7.28 -15.13
N ALA A 165 -7.21 6.04 -14.80
CA ALA A 165 -8.18 5.29 -15.61
C ALA A 165 -9.54 5.99 -15.71
N LEU A 166 -9.95 6.67 -14.63
CA LEU A 166 -11.24 7.39 -14.58
C LEU A 166 -11.18 8.75 -15.30
N GLN A 167 -10.00 9.38 -15.33
CA GLN A 167 -9.85 10.75 -15.86
C GLN A 167 -9.51 10.79 -17.35
N THR A 168 -9.08 9.68 -17.94
CA THR A 168 -8.76 9.64 -19.36
C THR A 168 -9.98 9.31 -20.21
N SER A 169 -10.12 9.97 -21.35
CA SER A 169 -11.13 9.66 -22.36
C SER A 169 -10.66 8.55 -23.33
N ASP A 170 -9.36 8.21 -23.32
CA ASP A 170 -8.80 7.16 -24.19
C ASP A 170 -9.02 5.78 -23.53
N ALA A 171 -9.84 4.94 -24.19
CA ALA A 171 -10.18 3.60 -23.69
C ALA A 171 -8.96 2.68 -23.55
N ARG A 172 -7.92 2.83 -24.40
CA ARG A 172 -6.69 2.02 -24.30
C ARG A 172 -5.91 2.43 -23.05
N VAL A 173 -5.76 3.73 -22.83
CA VAL A 173 -5.07 4.26 -21.64
C VAL A 173 -5.84 3.85 -20.39
N SER A 174 -7.17 4.00 -20.39
CA SER A 174 -8.01 3.58 -19.26
C SER A 174 -7.80 2.10 -18.94
N GLY A 175 -7.86 1.24 -19.97
CA GLY A 175 -7.62 -0.21 -19.80
C GLY A 175 -6.24 -0.52 -19.23
N ALA A 176 -5.19 0.15 -19.74
CA ALA A 176 -3.81 -0.01 -19.26
C ALA A 176 -3.68 0.41 -17.79
N MET A 177 -4.29 1.51 -17.41
CA MET A 177 -4.26 2.02 -16.03
C MET A 177 -5.02 1.10 -15.06
N LEU A 178 -6.16 0.54 -15.49
CA LEU A 178 -6.89 -0.45 -14.69
C LEU A 178 -6.08 -1.73 -14.51
N GLN A 179 -5.37 -2.15 -15.56
CA GLN A 179 -4.50 -3.32 -15.46
C GLN A 179 -3.34 -3.04 -14.50
N LEU A 180 -2.69 -1.88 -14.62
CA LEU A 180 -1.63 -1.44 -13.70
C LEU A 180 -2.14 -1.45 -12.24
N ALA A 181 -3.33 -0.92 -11.99
CA ALA A 181 -3.91 -0.90 -10.65
C ALA A 181 -4.12 -2.32 -10.09
N ARG A 182 -4.59 -3.24 -10.94
CA ARG A 182 -4.76 -4.66 -10.56
C ARG A 182 -3.42 -5.32 -10.26
N ASP A 183 -2.41 -5.08 -11.11
CA ASP A 183 -1.08 -5.68 -10.93
C ASP A 183 -0.42 -5.19 -9.65
N LEU A 184 -0.53 -3.89 -9.35
CA LEU A 184 -0.02 -3.30 -8.11
C LEU A 184 -0.73 -3.89 -6.88
N LYS A 185 -2.05 -4.04 -6.95
CA LYS A 185 -2.83 -4.61 -5.85
C LYS A 185 -2.46 -6.08 -5.61
N LEU A 186 -2.33 -6.86 -6.68
CA LEU A 186 -1.91 -8.25 -6.60
C LEU A 186 -0.48 -8.36 -6.05
N GLY A 187 0.42 -7.49 -6.50
CA GLY A 187 1.79 -7.42 -5.97
C GLY A 187 1.82 -7.10 -4.47
N ASN A 188 0.86 -6.33 -3.98
CA ASN A 188 0.77 -5.95 -2.56
C ASN A 188 0.13 -7.04 -1.68
N ASP A 189 -0.83 -7.78 -2.24
CA ASP A 189 -1.38 -8.96 -1.54
C ASP A 189 -0.29 -10.02 -1.32
N PHE A 190 0.87 -9.83 -1.97
CA PHE A 190 2.03 -10.71 -1.94
C PHE A 190 3.29 -10.04 -1.39
N GLY A 191 3.15 -9.07 -0.52
CA GLY A 191 4.20 -8.33 0.20
C GLY A 191 5.64 -8.62 -0.24
N GLU A 192 6.24 -7.78 -1.04
CA GLU A 192 7.61 -7.95 -1.50
C GLU A 192 8.62 -7.48 -0.46
N PRO A 193 9.39 -8.38 0.13
CA PRO A 193 10.72 -7.95 0.54
C PRO A 193 11.70 -8.23 -0.56
N UNK A 194 12.31 -7.38 -0.88
CA UNK A 194 13.24 -7.43 -1.91
C UNK A 194 14.25 -8.40 -1.56
N UNK A 195 14.33 -8.99 -2.11
CA UNK A 195 15.30 -9.89 -2.22
C UNK A 195 14.93 -11.26 -1.71
N UNK A 196 14.74 -11.80 -2.02
CA UNK A 196 14.55 -13.15 -1.96
C UNK A 196 13.15 -13.50 -2.28
N UNK A 197 13.06 -13.57 -3.18
CA UNK A 197 11.87 -13.95 -3.63
C UNK A 197 11.39 -15.19 -3.08
N UNK A 198 11.28 -15.08 -2.10
CA UNK A 198 10.62 -16.15 -1.67
C UNK A 198 9.22 -15.97 -2.00
N UNK A 199 8.92 -16.18 -2.77
CA UNK A 199 7.70 -16.19 -3.10
C UNK A 199 6.97 -16.73 -2.08
N PHE A 200 6.62 -16.02 -1.30
CA PHE A 200 5.76 -16.41 -0.22
C PHE A 200 4.37 -16.73 -0.75
N LEU A 201 4.03 -17.96 -0.62
CA LEU A 201 2.66 -18.41 -0.89
C LEU A 201 1.72 -17.79 0.16
N SER A 202 0.52 -17.40 -0.25
CA SER A 202 -0.52 -17.04 0.73
C SER A 202 -0.81 -18.27 1.60
N ASP A 203 -1.39 -18.07 2.78
CA ASP A 203 -1.73 -19.17 3.68
C ASP A 203 -2.53 -20.25 2.95
N ARG A 204 -3.48 -19.83 2.13
CA ARG A 204 -4.32 -20.74 1.35
C ARG A 204 -3.54 -21.49 0.27
N GLU A 205 -2.60 -20.80 -0.38
CA GLU A 205 -1.72 -21.45 -1.36
C GLU A 205 -0.72 -22.38 -0.71
N ARG A 206 -0.26 -22.04 0.50
CA ARG A 206 0.61 -22.91 1.30
C ARG A 206 -0.13 -24.22 1.65
N GLU A 207 -1.37 -24.10 2.13
CA GLU A 207 -2.21 -25.28 2.42
C GLU A 207 -2.38 -26.18 1.17
N VAL A 208 -2.68 -25.55 0.03
CA VAL A 208 -2.81 -26.27 -1.25
C VAL A 208 -1.46 -26.92 -1.64
N ALA A 209 -0.35 -26.17 -1.51
CA ALA A 209 0.99 -26.66 -1.88
C ALA A 209 1.41 -27.87 -1.01
N GLU A 210 1.17 -27.81 0.30
CA GLU A 210 1.48 -28.90 1.23
C GLU A 210 0.73 -30.19 0.84
N LEU A 211 -0.57 -30.07 0.56
CA LEU A 211 -1.39 -31.22 0.16
C LEU A 211 -1.00 -31.74 -1.24
N LEU A 212 -0.56 -30.83 -2.14
CA LEU A 212 0.01 -31.23 -3.44
C LEU A 212 1.29 -32.05 -3.29
N LEU A 213 2.17 -31.63 -2.37
CA LEU A 213 3.42 -32.34 -2.10
C LEU A 213 3.19 -33.75 -1.51
N LEU A 214 2.05 -33.92 -0.82
CA LEU A 214 1.60 -35.25 -0.35
C LEU A 214 0.99 -36.09 -1.48
N GLY A 215 0.91 -35.57 -2.70
CA GLY A 215 0.39 -36.30 -3.86
C GLY A 215 -1.13 -36.34 -3.96
N MET A 216 -1.84 -35.52 -3.18
CA MET A 216 -3.31 -35.53 -3.18
C MET A 216 -3.89 -35.01 -4.51
N PRO A 217 -4.92 -35.69 -5.06
CA PRO A 217 -5.62 -35.16 -6.24
C PRO A 217 -6.44 -33.91 -5.90
N TYR A 218 -6.67 -33.05 -6.88
CA TYR A 218 -7.35 -31.75 -6.70
C TYR A 218 -8.73 -31.88 -6.03
N ARG A 219 -9.45 -32.95 -6.35
CA ARG A 219 -10.76 -33.23 -5.75
C ARG A 219 -10.65 -33.42 -4.23
N ASP A 220 -9.65 -34.16 -3.80
CA ASP A 220 -9.45 -34.49 -2.38
C ASP A 220 -8.91 -33.27 -1.62
N ILE A 221 -8.03 -32.49 -2.25
CA ILE A 221 -7.56 -31.20 -1.71
C ILE A 221 -8.78 -30.27 -1.52
N GLY A 222 -9.64 -30.19 -2.54
CA GLY A 222 -10.86 -29.39 -2.48
C GLY A 222 -11.77 -29.81 -1.32
N ALA A 223 -12.02 -31.10 -1.20
CA ALA A 223 -12.84 -31.64 -0.09
C ALA A 223 -12.24 -31.28 1.27
N ARG A 224 -10.92 -31.43 1.43
CA ARG A 224 -10.22 -31.16 2.70
C ARG A 224 -10.21 -29.67 3.07
N LEU A 225 -10.13 -28.79 2.08
CA LEU A 225 -10.06 -27.33 2.28
C LEU A 225 -11.43 -26.64 2.11
N PHE A 226 -12.50 -27.40 1.90
CA PHE A 226 -13.87 -26.89 1.70
C PHE A 226 -13.97 -25.92 0.51
N ILE A 227 -13.30 -26.27 -0.61
CA ILE A 227 -13.36 -25.50 -1.88
C ILE A 227 -13.55 -26.46 -3.06
N SER A 228 -13.92 -25.93 -4.21
CA SER A 228 -14.10 -26.77 -5.41
C SER A 228 -12.72 -27.22 -5.97
N ALA A 229 -12.70 -28.35 -6.67
CA ALA A 229 -11.50 -28.82 -7.40
C ALA A 229 -11.04 -27.76 -8.42
N LYS A 230 -11.97 -27.00 -9.00
CA LYS A 230 -11.69 -25.89 -9.91
C LYS A 230 -10.95 -24.75 -9.19
N THR A 231 -11.34 -24.46 -7.95
CA THR A 231 -10.66 -23.45 -7.12
C THR A 231 -9.24 -23.89 -6.80
N VAL A 232 -9.03 -25.20 -6.50
CA VAL A 232 -7.69 -25.77 -6.29
C VAL A 232 -6.84 -25.59 -7.55
N GLU A 233 -7.40 -25.87 -8.73
CA GLU A 233 -6.72 -25.68 -10.03
C GLU A 233 -6.24 -24.24 -10.20
N HIS A 234 -7.09 -23.27 -9.85
CA HIS A 234 -6.73 -21.85 -9.91
C HIS A 234 -5.60 -21.51 -8.94
N HIS A 235 -5.62 -22.04 -7.71
CA HIS A 235 -4.51 -21.85 -6.76
C HIS A 235 -3.21 -22.43 -7.32
N VAL A 236 -3.25 -23.64 -7.88
CA VAL A 236 -2.07 -24.29 -8.46
C VAL A 236 -1.51 -23.49 -9.64
N ALA A 237 -2.38 -22.95 -10.50
CA ALA A 237 -1.96 -22.10 -11.61
C ALA A 237 -1.25 -20.83 -11.11
N ARG A 238 -1.77 -20.20 -10.06
CA ARG A 238 -1.15 -19.03 -9.43
C ARG A 238 0.20 -19.38 -8.80
N ILE A 239 0.28 -20.48 -8.05
CA ILE A 239 1.52 -20.97 -7.45
C ILE A 239 2.58 -21.15 -8.55
N ARG A 240 2.21 -21.83 -9.66
CA ARG A 240 3.13 -22.06 -10.78
C ARG A 240 3.63 -20.74 -11.39
N GLN A 241 2.71 -19.80 -11.60
CA GLN A 241 3.04 -18.49 -12.16
C GLN A 241 3.98 -17.70 -11.23
N ARG A 242 3.71 -17.72 -9.93
CA ARG A 242 4.54 -17.01 -8.95
C ARG A 242 5.94 -17.57 -8.85
N LEU A 243 6.06 -18.89 -8.89
CA LEU A 243 7.36 -19.56 -8.83
C LEU A 243 8.12 -19.42 -10.16
N GLY A 244 7.47 -18.92 -11.21
CA GLY A 244 8.08 -18.85 -12.54
C GLY A 244 8.34 -20.22 -13.14
N ALA A 245 7.64 -21.26 -12.66
CA ALA A 245 7.89 -22.64 -13.06
C ALA A 245 7.32 -22.92 -14.46
N GLY A 246 8.15 -23.40 -15.37
CA GLY A 246 7.77 -23.77 -16.72
C GLY A 246 6.97 -25.07 -16.78
N SER A 247 7.08 -25.93 -15.76
CA SER A 247 6.40 -27.22 -15.71
C SER A 247 5.87 -27.52 -14.31
N ARG A 248 4.94 -28.50 -14.23
CA ARG A 248 4.42 -29.00 -12.95
C ARG A 248 5.52 -29.64 -12.10
N SER A 249 6.43 -30.40 -12.73
CA SER A 249 7.53 -31.05 -12.01
C SER A 249 8.49 -30.05 -11.40
N GLU A 250 8.81 -28.99 -12.14
CA GLU A 250 9.65 -27.88 -11.68
C GLU A 250 8.98 -27.15 -10.49
N MET A 251 7.69 -26.86 -10.61
CA MET A 251 6.91 -26.24 -9.52
C MET A 251 6.99 -27.10 -8.24
N LEU A 252 6.77 -28.42 -8.37
CA LEU A 252 6.81 -29.33 -7.21
C LEU A 252 8.22 -29.41 -6.60
N SER A 253 9.27 -29.36 -7.43
CA SER A 253 10.66 -29.31 -6.95
C SER A 253 10.94 -28.03 -6.15
N MET A 254 10.51 -26.88 -6.67
CA MET A 254 10.66 -25.60 -5.99
C MET A 254 9.87 -25.57 -4.67
N LEU A 255 8.64 -26.10 -4.67
CA LEU A 255 7.81 -26.20 -3.47
C LEU A 255 8.47 -27.09 -2.39
N ARG A 256 9.08 -28.22 -2.79
CA ARG A 256 9.80 -29.09 -1.81
C ARG A 256 10.96 -28.32 -1.17
N ALA A 257 11.73 -27.57 -1.97
CA ALA A 257 12.85 -26.78 -1.46
C ALA A 257 12.37 -25.68 -0.50
N MET A 258 11.22 -25.05 -0.81
CA MET A 258 10.67 -23.94 -0.01
C MET A 258 10.00 -24.40 1.30
N LEU A 259 9.33 -25.56 1.27
CA LEU A 259 8.52 -26.05 2.40
C LEU A 259 9.23 -27.14 3.21
N ALA A 260 10.50 -27.46 2.87
CA ALA A 260 11.31 -28.38 3.66
C ALA A 260 11.56 -27.80 5.07
N PRO A 261 11.34 -28.55 6.13
CA PRO A 261 11.66 -28.05 7.48
C PRO A 261 13.17 -27.81 7.62
N GLU A 262 13.55 -26.72 8.31
CA GLU A 262 14.95 -26.31 8.53
C GLU A 262 15.74 -27.24 9.46
N SER A 263 15.63 -28.55 9.29
CA SER A 263 16.18 -29.51 10.26
C SER A 263 17.46 -30.23 9.83
N LEU A 264 18.22 -29.73 8.84
CA LEU A 264 19.41 -30.44 8.36
C LEU A 264 20.69 -29.61 8.23
N THR A 265 20.86 -28.53 9.00
CA THR A 265 22.13 -27.76 8.95
C THR A 265 22.86 -27.65 10.30
N ALA A 266 22.53 -28.49 11.28
CA ALA A 266 23.16 -28.40 12.61
C ALA A 266 24.13 -29.54 12.98
N ASP A 267 24.45 -30.46 12.06
CA ASP A 267 25.27 -31.60 12.44
C ASP A 267 26.55 -31.84 11.60
N GLU A 268 27.14 -30.80 10.99
CA GLU A 268 28.43 -30.93 10.32
C GLU A 268 29.52 -29.99 10.89
N ARG A 269 29.46 -29.70 12.20
CA ARG A 269 30.62 -29.08 12.89
C ARG A 269 30.85 -29.74 14.24
N ARG A 270 31.36 -30.96 14.21
CA ARG A 270 32.11 -31.57 15.31
C ARG A 270 33.31 -32.30 14.77
#